data_748060206b03e64590a709e51c58b173
#
_entry.id   748060206b03e64590a709e51c58b173
#
_cell.length_a   1.000
_cell.length_b   1.000
_cell.length_c   1.000
_cell.angle_alpha   90.00
_cell.angle_beta   90.00
_cell.angle_gamma   90.00
#
_symmetry.space_group_name_H-M   'P 1'
#
loop_
_entity.id
_entity.type
_entity.pdbx_description
1 polymer ?
#
loop_
_entity_poly.entity_id
_entity_poly.type
_entity_poly.pdbx_seq_one_letter_code
_entity_poly.pdbx_strand_id
1 'polypeptide(L)'
;KRAELLQLLAMQPDFAMMDEPDSGIDIEALSMIGGLMNRLFSPDELHPAKRRAGLIITHNGNILKQLHIDKGHVMYDGSIGCSGNPAIILDRITRFGYEECANCIETGCEL
;
A
#
# COMPACT_ATOMS: atom_id res chain seq x y z
N LYS A 1 1.14 12.65 -11.36
CA LYS A 1 1.21 11.30 -10.76
C LYS A 1 0.91 10.16 -11.75
N ARG A 2 -0.05 10.34 -12.65
CA ARG A 2 -0.31 9.34 -13.71
C ARG A 2 0.89 9.14 -14.63
N ALA A 3 1.58 10.21 -14.99
CA ALA A 3 2.79 10.16 -15.82
C ALA A 3 3.92 9.39 -15.15
N GLU A 4 4.11 9.56 -13.84
CA GLU A 4 5.10 8.84 -13.04
C GLU A 4 4.80 7.35 -12.99
N LEU A 5 3.53 6.96 -12.81
CA LEU A 5 3.11 5.55 -12.85
C LEU A 5 3.28 4.92 -14.22
N LEU A 6 3.00 5.66 -15.29
CA LEU A 6 3.24 5.20 -16.66
C LEU A 6 4.73 4.98 -16.93
N GLN A 7 5.59 5.84 -16.40
CA GLN A 7 7.04 5.64 -16.46
C GLN A 7 7.48 4.36 -15.75
N LEU A 8 6.95 4.10 -14.55
CA LEU A 8 7.23 2.87 -13.82
C LEU A 8 6.75 1.63 -14.59
N LEU A 9 5.57 1.69 -15.20
CA LEU A 9 5.06 0.61 -16.04
C LEU A 9 5.98 0.36 -17.25
N ALA A 10 6.48 1.41 -17.89
CA ALA A 10 7.41 1.31 -19.01
C ALA A 10 8.78 0.76 -18.60
N MET A 11 9.29 1.16 -17.43
CA MET A 11 10.58 0.72 -16.89
C MET A 11 10.56 -0.73 -16.40
N GLN A 12 9.41 -1.22 -15.95
CA GLN A 12 9.25 -2.56 -15.38
C GLN A 12 10.28 -2.89 -14.29
N PRO A 13 10.39 -2.09 -13.22
CA PRO A 13 11.38 -2.30 -12.18
C PRO A 13 11.09 -3.58 -11.39
N ASP A 14 12.12 -4.22 -10.86
CA ASP A 14 11.97 -5.37 -9.97
C ASP A 14 11.44 -4.97 -8.59
N PHE A 15 11.75 -3.75 -8.16
CA PHE A 15 11.26 -3.14 -6.93
C PHE A 15 10.89 -1.69 -7.15
N ALA A 16 9.70 -1.28 -6.71
CA ALA A 16 9.23 0.09 -6.80
C ALA A 16 8.85 0.63 -5.42
N MET A 17 9.26 1.85 -5.13
CA MET A 17 8.87 2.59 -3.93
C MET A 17 7.99 3.77 -4.34
N MET A 18 6.83 3.90 -3.71
CA MET A 18 5.89 4.98 -3.97
C MET A 18 5.51 5.67 -2.67
N ASP A 19 5.77 6.96 -2.61
CA ASP A 19 5.42 7.80 -1.48
C ASP A 19 4.18 8.63 -1.82
N GLU A 20 3.10 8.38 -1.09
CA GLU A 20 1.79 9.03 -1.23
C GLU A 20 1.31 9.13 -2.69
N PRO A 21 1.22 8.01 -3.43
CA PRO A 21 0.82 8.03 -4.84
C PRO A 21 -0.62 8.51 -5.05
N ASP A 22 -1.43 8.51 -4.01
CA ASP A 22 -2.83 8.91 -3.96
C ASP A 22 -3.05 10.35 -3.49
N SER A 23 -2.00 11.06 -3.09
CA SER A 23 -2.11 12.43 -2.62
C SER A 23 -2.61 13.39 -3.71
N GLY A 24 -3.63 14.18 -3.38
CA GLY A 24 -4.21 15.17 -4.30
C GLY A 24 -5.01 14.58 -5.46
N ILE A 25 -5.39 13.31 -5.40
CA ILE A 25 -6.15 12.62 -6.44
C ILE A 25 -7.61 12.48 -6.01
N ASP A 26 -8.53 12.75 -6.95
CA ASP A 26 -9.96 12.54 -6.73
C ASP A 26 -10.33 11.03 -6.71
N ILE A 27 -11.52 10.74 -6.21
CA ILE A 27 -11.99 9.35 -6.03
C ILE A 27 -12.09 8.59 -7.36
N GLU A 28 -12.47 9.27 -8.44
CA GLU A 28 -12.59 8.64 -9.77
C GLU A 28 -11.21 8.23 -10.31
N ALA A 29 -10.24 9.14 -10.19
CA ALA A 29 -8.87 8.87 -10.61
C ALA A 29 -8.16 7.83 -9.73
N LEU A 30 -8.58 7.70 -8.47
CA LEU A 30 -8.03 6.73 -7.53
C LEU A 30 -8.18 5.28 -8.01
N SER A 31 -9.34 4.94 -8.53
CA SER A 31 -9.61 3.59 -9.11
C SER A 31 -8.70 3.29 -10.29
N MET A 32 -8.48 4.27 -11.17
CA MET A 32 -7.57 4.12 -12.31
C MET A 32 -6.12 3.94 -11.87
N ILE A 33 -5.68 4.72 -10.90
CA ILE A 33 -4.33 4.60 -10.35
C ILE A 33 -4.13 3.26 -9.65
N GLY A 34 -5.09 2.80 -8.88
CA GLY A 34 -5.08 1.47 -8.28
C GLY A 34 -4.95 0.36 -9.32
N GLY A 35 -5.69 0.46 -10.43
CA GLY A 35 -5.57 -0.47 -11.55
C GLY A 35 -4.19 -0.48 -12.19
N LEU A 36 -3.59 0.69 -12.41
CA LEU A 36 -2.24 0.79 -12.96
C LEU A 36 -1.19 0.22 -12.00
N MET A 37 -1.33 0.46 -10.70
CA MET A 37 -0.43 -0.08 -9.68
C MET A 37 -0.54 -1.61 -9.59
N ASN A 38 -1.74 -2.16 -9.63
CA ASN A 38 -1.94 -3.61 -9.65
C ASN A 38 -1.29 -4.24 -10.88
N ARG A 39 -1.36 -3.60 -12.05
CA ARG A 39 -0.66 -4.05 -13.26
C ARG A 39 0.86 -4.01 -13.10
N LEU A 40 1.39 -2.97 -12.44
CA LEU A 40 2.83 -2.85 -12.20
C LEU A 40 3.37 -4.03 -11.38
N PHE A 41 2.61 -4.48 -10.39
CA PHE A 41 3.00 -5.57 -9.49
C PHE A 41 2.49 -6.95 -9.92
N SER A 42 1.70 -7.04 -10.99
CA SER A 42 1.25 -8.32 -11.54
C SER A 42 2.43 -9.13 -12.09
N PRO A 43 2.39 -10.46 -11.97
CA PRO A 43 3.35 -11.32 -12.65
C PRO A 43 3.35 -11.05 -14.16
N ASP A 44 4.54 -11.03 -14.75
CA ASP A 44 4.68 -10.95 -16.20
C ASP A 44 4.17 -12.26 -16.82
N GLU A 45 3.25 -12.16 -17.77
CA GLU A 45 2.71 -13.34 -18.50
C GLU A 45 3.80 -14.12 -19.24
N LEU A 46 4.85 -13.41 -19.72
CA LEU A 46 5.99 -14.01 -20.40
C LEU A 46 7.04 -14.59 -19.45
N HIS A 47 7.07 -14.12 -18.20
CA HIS A 47 8.04 -14.54 -17.19
C HIS A 47 7.32 -14.73 -15.83
N PRO A 48 6.50 -15.77 -15.67
CA PRO A 48 5.69 -15.94 -14.45
C PRO A 48 6.51 -16.15 -13.17
N ALA A 49 7.78 -16.53 -13.30
CA ALA A 49 8.70 -16.65 -12.16
C ALA A 49 9.25 -15.29 -11.69
N LYS A 50 9.12 -14.24 -12.50
CA LYS A 50 9.60 -12.90 -12.16
C LYS A 50 8.55 -12.18 -11.31
N ARG A 51 8.77 -12.16 -10.01
CA ARG A 51 7.94 -11.40 -9.07
C ARG A 51 8.50 -10.00 -8.89
N ARG A 52 7.63 -9.02 -8.94
CA ARG A 52 7.97 -7.64 -8.62
C ARG A 52 7.51 -7.35 -7.20
N ALA A 53 8.31 -6.58 -6.49
CA ALA A 53 8.00 -6.13 -5.15
C ALA A 53 7.79 -4.61 -5.12
N GLY A 54 6.99 -4.15 -4.17
CA GLY A 54 6.72 -2.73 -4.00
C GLY A 54 6.53 -2.35 -2.55
N LEU A 55 6.86 -1.10 -2.27
CA LEU A 55 6.59 -0.45 -1.00
C LEU A 55 5.77 0.81 -1.28
N ILE A 56 4.64 0.93 -0.62
CA ILE A 56 3.74 2.07 -0.75
C ILE A 56 3.60 2.74 0.62
N ILE A 57 3.82 4.03 0.66
CA ILE A 57 3.59 4.85 1.85
C ILE A 57 2.36 5.71 1.58
N THR A 58 1.38 5.63 2.45
CA THR A 58 0.17 6.46 2.38
C THR A 58 -0.39 6.71 3.78
N HIS A 59 -0.99 7.88 3.97
CA HIS A 59 -1.80 8.18 5.15
C HIS A 59 -3.30 8.06 4.87
N ASN A 60 -3.68 7.81 3.62
CA ASN A 60 -5.07 7.69 3.18
C ASN A 60 -5.38 6.23 2.83
N GLY A 61 -6.22 5.61 3.63
CA GLY A 61 -6.59 4.22 3.44
C GLY A 61 -7.37 3.90 2.17
N ASN A 62 -7.86 4.90 1.43
CA ASN A 62 -8.69 4.65 0.26
C ASN A 62 -7.95 3.95 -0.88
N ILE A 63 -6.67 4.27 -1.09
CA ILE A 63 -5.86 3.57 -2.11
C ILE A 63 -5.66 2.09 -1.75
N LEU A 64 -5.57 1.77 -0.47
CA LEU A 64 -5.35 0.41 -0.01
C LEU A 64 -6.52 -0.53 -0.35
N LYS A 65 -7.73 0.03 -0.50
CA LYS A 65 -8.92 -0.73 -0.91
C LYS A 65 -8.89 -1.13 -2.39
N GLN A 66 -8.07 -0.44 -3.19
CA GLN A 66 -7.93 -0.68 -4.63
C GLN A 66 -6.75 -1.60 -4.97
N LEU A 67 -5.91 -1.92 -4.01
CA LEU A 67 -4.67 -2.65 -4.22
C LEU A 67 -4.68 -4.05 -3.60
N HIS A 68 -3.97 -4.96 -4.26
CA HIS A 68 -3.61 -6.25 -3.69
C HIS A 68 -2.33 -6.10 -2.89
N ILE A 69 -2.45 -6.05 -1.58
CA ILE A 69 -1.34 -5.82 -0.65
C ILE A 69 -1.17 -7.05 0.24
N ASP A 70 0.06 -7.57 0.31
CA ASP A 70 0.37 -8.77 1.09
C ASP A 70 0.49 -8.46 2.57
N LYS A 71 1.09 -7.32 2.92
CA LYS A 71 1.37 -6.96 4.32
C LYS A 71 1.33 -5.45 4.53
N GLY A 72 0.71 -5.03 5.62
CA GLY A 72 0.70 -3.65 6.07
C GLY A 72 1.57 -3.44 7.30
N HIS A 73 2.11 -2.25 7.43
CA HIS A 73 2.86 -1.78 8.59
C HIS A 73 2.35 -0.42 9.01
N VAL A 74 2.15 -0.22 10.30
CA VAL A 74 1.82 1.09 10.86
C VAL A 74 3.08 1.73 11.40
N MET A 75 3.42 2.89 10.84
CA MET A 75 4.52 3.71 11.36
C MET A 75 3.93 4.81 12.25
N TYR A 76 4.42 4.90 13.47
CA TYR A 76 4.04 5.90 14.44
C TYR A 76 5.24 6.31 15.27
N ASP A 77 5.41 7.61 15.47
CA ASP A 77 6.51 8.20 16.25
C ASP A 77 7.90 7.64 15.88
N GLY A 78 8.15 7.53 14.57
CA GLY A 78 9.45 7.10 14.04
C GLY A 78 9.75 5.61 14.13
N SER A 79 8.77 4.79 14.51
CA SER A 79 8.93 3.32 14.59
C SER A 79 7.75 2.57 14.02
N ILE A 80 7.96 1.29 13.68
CA ILE A 80 6.89 0.40 13.26
C ILE A 80 6.24 -0.18 14.51
N GLY A 81 4.99 0.23 14.76
CA GLY A 81 4.23 -0.21 15.92
C GLY A 81 3.42 -1.47 15.70
N CYS A 82 2.97 -1.73 14.49
CA CYS A 82 2.06 -2.83 14.17
C CYS A 82 2.30 -3.32 12.75
N SER A 83 2.19 -4.63 12.55
CA SER A 83 2.34 -5.25 11.23
C SER A 83 1.33 -6.38 11.06
N GLY A 84 0.78 -6.55 9.88
CA GLY A 84 -0.17 -7.64 9.62
C GLY A 84 -1.03 -7.43 8.39
N ASN A 85 -2.26 -7.95 8.44
CA ASN A 85 -3.21 -7.86 7.34
C ASN A 85 -3.63 -6.39 7.11
N PRO A 86 -3.44 -5.86 5.88
CA PRO A 86 -3.74 -4.46 5.58
C PRO A 86 -5.20 -4.06 5.85
N ALA A 87 -6.14 -4.93 5.55
CA ALA A 87 -7.56 -4.66 5.76
C ALA A 87 -7.92 -4.53 7.26
N ILE A 88 -7.33 -5.39 8.09
CA ILE A 88 -7.53 -5.35 9.55
C ILE A 88 -6.87 -4.11 10.14
N ILE A 89 -5.66 -3.78 9.71
CA ILE A 89 -4.93 -2.58 10.12
C ILE A 89 -5.74 -1.33 9.78
N LEU A 90 -6.24 -1.24 8.55
CA LEU A 90 -7.04 -0.10 8.10
C LEU A 90 -8.32 0.06 8.92
N ASP A 91 -9.03 -1.03 9.18
CA ASP A 91 -10.24 -1.01 10.01
C ASP A 91 -9.92 -0.51 11.43
N ARG A 92 -8.83 -0.96 12.02
CA ARG A 92 -8.40 -0.50 13.35
C ARG A 92 -8.02 0.97 13.38
N ILE A 93 -7.26 1.44 12.40
CA ILE A 93 -6.90 2.86 12.30
C ILE A 93 -8.17 3.72 12.18
N THR A 94 -9.13 3.27 11.39
CA THR A 94 -10.39 3.98 11.19
C THR A 94 -11.22 4.07 12.47
N ARG A 95 -11.21 3.03 13.29
CA ARG A 95 -11.99 2.97 14.54
C ARG A 95 -11.30 3.63 15.72
N PHE A 96 -10.00 3.43 15.87
CA PHE A 96 -9.26 3.75 17.09
C PHE A 96 -8.15 4.77 16.90
N GLY A 97 -7.77 5.07 15.65
CA GLY A 97 -6.66 5.96 15.31
C GLY A 97 -5.31 5.25 15.24
N TYR A 98 -4.29 6.01 14.80
CA TYR A 98 -2.93 5.49 14.60
C TYR A 98 -2.24 5.11 15.90
N GLU A 99 -2.40 5.90 16.94
CA GLU A 99 -1.73 5.69 18.23
C GLU A 99 -2.13 4.37 18.87
N GLU A 100 -3.43 4.11 18.96
CA GLU A 100 -3.93 2.85 19.52
C GLU A 100 -3.57 1.64 18.67
N CYS A 101 -3.59 1.79 17.35
CA CYS A 101 -3.16 0.74 16.46
C CYS A 101 -1.66 0.44 16.60
N ALA A 102 -0.83 1.46 16.77
CA ALA A 102 0.61 1.31 16.96
C ALA A 102 0.96 0.63 18.29
N ASN A 103 0.21 0.93 19.34
CA ASN A 103 0.43 0.38 20.68
C ASN A 103 -0.19 -1.01 20.88
N CYS A 104 -0.82 -1.56 19.88
CA CYS A 104 -1.52 -2.84 19.93
C CYS A 104 -0.60 -4.04 20.25
N ILE A 105 0.71 -3.91 20.06
CA ILE A 105 1.69 -4.95 20.36
C ILE A 105 1.70 -5.28 21.87
N GLU A 106 1.46 -4.28 22.72
CA GLU A 106 1.45 -4.47 24.18
C GLU A 106 0.22 -5.27 24.68
N THR A 107 -0.84 -5.32 23.89
CA THR A 107 -2.11 -5.96 24.27
C THR A 107 -2.37 -7.31 23.62
N GLY A 108 -1.41 -7.85 22.87
CA GLY A 108 -1.52 -9.18 22.25
C GLY A 108 -2.50 -9.21 21.06
N CYS A 109 -2.58 -8.17 20.30
CA CYS A 109 -3.38 -8.15 19.06
C CYS A 109 -2.80 -9.09 18.01
N GLU A 110 -3.42 -10.21 17.79
CA GLU A 110 -3.25 -10.98 16.56
C GLU A 110 -3.93 -10.23 15.41
N LEU A 111 -3.14 -9.73 14.50
CA LEU A 111 -3.59 -9.08 13.26
C LEU A 111 -3.54 -10.05 12.09
#